data_224317bba941a7d73b1009999f1c86f4
#
_entry.id   224317bba941a7d73b1009999f1c86f4
#
_cell.length_a   1.000
_cell.length_b   1.000
_cell.length_c   1.000
_cell.angle_alpha   90.00
_cell.angle_beta   90.00
_cell.angle_gamma   90.00
#
_symmetry.space_group_name_H-M   'P 1'
#
loop_
_entity.id
_entity.type
_entity.pdbx_description
1 polymer ?
#
loop_
_entity_poly.entity_id
_entity_poly.type
_entity_poly.pdbx_seq_one_letter_code
_entity_poly.pdbx_strand_id
1 'polypeptide(L)'
;MQIPPSPYDLTPGLLTDIIGQVMPEAVIDSVTIIKSHEYGDGDVSTSARATARFDYSDQSPADLPQDVILKLSFDPRKKGTDAWYCQLDGLFANEVNFYNRIRPGLAIEAPGSLGGHFDPESKRYLLIMEDVTRRGATFPSNLEEVGVENVKRILDAIAKVHALYWESDRFTGDLAWVETHLSGGVENHMRSVIPQEGIRSQLELHKFKRELLERLGTTERELFAGMCANKRHQASLPQTLLHGDLHIGNTYRMPDLSVGLHDWQLCVRGFALHDVTYIINTALSIAERREHERALLNYYRDKLIEFGVDSPPTSDVLWTEHRRAALWTLYIGWLTCPPESYGWETMALALLRVSTAVEDHRTLSLVRETL
;
A
#
# COMPACT_ATOMS: atom_id res chain seq x y z
N MET A 1 -4.40 16.22 19.67
CA MET A 1 -3.02 16.13 20.25
C MET A 1 -2.05 16.58 19.18
N GLN A 2 -1.10 17.40 19.54
CA GLN A 2 -0.09 17.91 18.60
C GLN A 2 1.05 16.91 18.47
N ILE A 3 1.35 16.47 17.24
CA ILE A 3 2.45 15.53 16.96
C ILE A 3 3.73 16.32 16.70
N PRO A 4 4.84 16.06 17.44
CA PRO A 4 6.10 16.76 17.24
C PRO A 4 6.75 16.38 15.89
N PRO A 5 7.66 17.24 15.37
CA PRO A 5 8.31 17.03 14.08
C PRO A 5 9.37 15.92 14.08
N SER A 6 9.88 15.55 15.24
CA SER A 6 10.99 14.59 15.36
C SER A 6 10.62 13.48 16.34
N PRO A 7 11.02 12.23 16.10
CA PRO A 7 10.81 11.15 17.06
C PRO A 7 11.54 11.40 18.39
N TYR A 8 12.61 12.19 18.39
CA TYR A 8 13.37 12.57 19.60
C TYR A 8 12.63 13.58 20.49
N ASP A 9 11.58 14.25 19.96
CA ASP A 9 10.74 15.20 20.69
C ASP A 9 9.47 14.52 21.28
N LEU A 10 9.30 13.20 21.07
CA LEU A 10 8.19 12.42 21.63
C LEU A 10 8.34 12.30 23.15
N THR A 11 7.26 12.52 23.87
CA THR A 11 7.23 12.41 25.34
C THR A 11 6.44 11.17 25.77
N PRO A 12 6.80 10.55 26.93
CA PRO A 12 6.02 9.44 27.49
C PRO A 12 4.53 9.76 27.64
N GLY A 13 4.21 11.00 28.08
CA GLY A 13 2.82 11.43 28.25
C GLY A 13 2.03 11.43 26.94
N LEU A 14 2.60 12.00 25.85
CA LEU A 14 1.95 11.96 24.54
C LEU A 14 1.74 10.53 24.03
N LEU A 15 2.75 9.67 24.21
CA LEU A 15 2.67 8.27 23.79
C LEU A 15 1.61 7.50 24.60
N THR A 16 1.55 7.73 25.91
CA THR A 16 0.50 7.18 26.80
C THR A 16 -0.89 7.63 26.33
N ASP A 17 -1.08 8.91 26.00
CA ASP A 17 -2.37 9.43 25.52
C ASP A 17 -2.80 8.77 24.20
N ILE A 18 -1.85 8.48 23.29
CA ILE A 18 -2.13 7.82 22.02
C ILE A 18 -2.47 6.33 22.23
N ILE A 19 -1.65 5.60 22.97
CA ILE A 19 -1.87 4.18 23.26
C ILE A 19 -3.15 4.00 24.09
N GLY A 20 -3.41 4.90 25.02
CA GLY A 20 -4.59 4.87 25.88
C GLY A 20 -5.92 4.94 25.14
N GLN A 21 -5.95 5.37 23.87
CA GLN A 21 -7.15 5.29 23.03
C GLN A 21 -7.54 3.86 22.64
N VAL A 22 -6.56 2.94 22.66
CA VAL A 22 -6.73 1.52 22.32
C VAL A 22 -6.58 0.64 23.54
N MET A 23 -5.67 0.98 24.45
CA MET A 23 -5.33 0.26 25.66
C MET A 23 -5.24 1.23 26.85
N PRO A 24 -6.37 1.55 27.50
CA PRO A 24 -6.43 2.57 28.57
C PRO A 24 -5.55 2.30 29.80
N GLU A 25 -5.20 1.04 30.03
CA GLU A 25 -4.34 0.60 31.13
C GLU A 25 -2.83 0.71 30.84
N ALA A 26 -2.45 0.99 29.61
CA ALA A 26 -1.03 1.11 29.24
C ALA A 26 -0.50 2.51 29.55
N VAL A 27 0.53 2.58 30.39
CA VAL A 27 1.22 3.82 30.77
C VAL A 27 2.70 3.69 30.46
N ILE A 28 3.25 4.62 29.70
CA ILE A 28 4.67 4.67 29.32
C ILE A 28 5.41 5.56 30.30
N ASP A 29 6.42 5.01 30.98
CA ASP A 29 7.30 5.74 31.88
C ASP A 29 8.47 6.36 31.15
N SER A 30 9.03 5.65 30.16
CA SER A 30 10.13 6.17 29.35
C SER A 30 10.09 5.70 27.90
N VAL A 31 10.70 6.48 27.00
CA VAL A 31 10.89 6.17 25.60
C VAL A 31 12.34 6.38 25.18
N THR A 32 12.94 5.38 24.55
CA THR A 32 14.29 5.46 23.98
C THR A 32 14.22 5.25 22.47
N ILE A 33 14.63 6.23 21.69
CA ILE A 33 14.77 6.09 20.24
C ILE A 33 16.08 5.35 19.96
N ILE A 34 15.98 4.15 19.40
CA ILE A 34 17.12 3.28 19.07
C ILE A 34 17.73 3.70 17.73
N LYS A 35 16.87 3.92 16.73
CA LYS A 35 17.26 4.28 15.37
C LYS A 35 16.15 5.09 14.72
N SER A 36 16.51 6.09 13.95
CA SER A 36 15.56 6.87 13.14
C SER A 36 16.03 6.88 11.70
N HIS A 37 15.10 6.66 10.77
CA HIS A 37 15.28 6.82 9.33
C HIS A 37 14.37 7.95 8.86
N GLU A 38 14.95 8.93 8.21
CA GLU A 38 14.24 10.08 7.71
C GLU A 38 14.42 10.19 6.19
N TYR A 39 13.59 11.07 5.57
CA TYR A 39 13.65 11.33 4.14
C TYR A 39 15.08 11.78 3.74
N GLY A 40 15.63 11.15 2.69
CA GLY A 40 16.97 11.43 2.18
C GLY A 40 18.05 10.44 2.65
N ASP A 41 17.73 9.50 3.54
CA ASP A 41 18.65 8.45 3.99
C ASP A 41 18.75 7.25 3.01
N GLY A 42 18.32 7.45 1.76
CA GLY A 42 18.41 6.46 0.68
C GLY A 42 17.14 5.61 0.48
N ASP A 43 16.13 5.76 1.34
CA ASP A 43 14.84 5.09 1.18
C ASP A 43 13.77 6.05 0.65
N VAL A 44 13.02 5.60 -0.35
CA VAL A 44 11.80 6.28 -0.76
C VAL A 44 10.67 5.85 0.15
N SER A 45 10.42 6.68 1.12
CA SER A 45 9.30 6.51 2.02
C SER A 45 8.47 7.79 2.03
N THR A 46 7.16 7.64 2.10
CA THR A 46 6.24 8.77 2.34
C THR A 46 6.25 9.25 3.79
N SER A 47 6.98 8.54 4.67
CA SER A 47 7.00 8.77 6.12
C SER A 47 8.38 8.48 6.72
N ALA A 48 8.70 9.17 7.81
CA ALA A 48 9.81 8.82 8.68
C ALA A 48 9.48 7.56 9.49
N ARG A 49 10.51 6.78 9.82
CA ARG A 49 10.40 5.59 10.68
C ARG A 49 11.43 5.65 11.79
N ALA A 50 11.03 5.25 12.99
CA ALA A 50 11.98 5.06 14.08
C ALA A 50 11.71 3.72 14.78
N THR A 51 12.77 3.06 15.21
CA THR A 51 12.69 1.97 16.18
C THR A 51 12.85 2.57 17.56
N ALA A 52 11.93 2.26 18.45
CA ALA A 52 11.96 2.75 19.82
C ALA A 52 11.77 1.61 20.82
N ARG A 53 12.23 1.84 22.04
CA ARG A 53 11.93 0.99 23.20
C ARG A 53 11.11 1.79 24.18
N PHE A 54 10.04 1.17 24.67
CA PHE A 54 9.19 1.68 25.72
C PHE A 54 9.43 0.93 27.01
N ASP A 55 9.55 1.65 28.10
CA ASP A 55 9.43 1.11 29.45
C ASP A 55 8.05 1.49 29.96
N TYR A 56 7.29 0.49 30.36
CA TYR A 56 5.93 0.67 30.87
C TYR A 56 5.92 0.69 32.40
N SER A 57 4.94 1.37 32.98
CA SER A 57 4.71 1.35 34.43
C SER A 57 4.35 -0.05 34.90
N ASP A 58 4.61 -0.33 36.18
CA ASP A 58 4.30 -1.63 36.84
C ASP A 58 2.79 -1.99 36.78
N GLN A 59 1.92 -1.02 36.51
CA GLN A 59 0.47 -1.21 36.41
C GLN A 59 -0.01 -1.58 35.02
N SER A 60 0.86 -1.46 34.00
CA SER A 60 0.54 -1.79 32.63
C SER A 60 0.49 -3.31 32.39
N PRO A 61 -0.28 -3.79 31.40
CA PRO A 61 -0.26 -5.21 31.02
C PRO A 61 1.15 -5.71 30.71
N ALA A 62 1.49 -6.90 31.22
CA ALA A 62 2.85 -7.44 31.14
C ALA A 62 3.26 -7.93 29.72
N ASP A 63 2.30 -8.12 28.83
CA ASP A 63 2.48 -8.65 27.48
C ASP A 63 2.63 -7.57 26.41
N LEU A 64 2.73 -6.30 26.80
CA LEU A 64 2.94 -5.20 25.87
C LEU A 64 4.33 -5.26 25.21
N PRO A 65 4.43 -5.06 23.89
CA PRO A 65 5.72 -5.05 23.20
C PRO A 65 6.56 -3.84 23.64
N GLN A 66 7.76 -4.10 24.13
CA GLN A 66 8.71 -3.04 24.48
C GLN A 66 9.38 -2.44 23.25
N ASP A 67 9.74 -3.27 22.25
CA ASP A 67 10.34 -2.80 21.01
C ASP A 67 9.24 -2.52 19.98
N VAL A 68 9.18 -1.29 19.53
CA VAL A 68 8.11 -0.78 18.66
C VAL A 68 8.68 -0.05 17.43
N ILE A 69 7.88 -0.02 16.38
CA ILE A 69 8.11 0.83 15.21
C ILE A 69 7.20 2.04 15.31
N LEU A 70 7.81 3.21 15.23
CA LEU A 70 7.13 4.49 15.10
C LEU A 70 7.13 4.89 13.63
N LYS A 71 5.97 5.09 13.03
CA LYS A 71 5.82 5.66 11.69
C LYS A 71 5.21 7.06 11.85
N LEU A 72 5.88 8.07 11.32
CA LEU A 72 5.52 9.46 11.56
C LEU A 72 5.83 10.34 10.36
N SER A 73 5.27 11.55 10.36
CA SER A 73 5.56 12.58 9.38
C SER A 73 7.03 13.00 9.43
N PHE A 74 7.63 13.31 8.29
CA PHE A 74 8.97 13.88 8.24
C PHE A 74 9.07 15.19 8.99
N ASP A 75 10.28 15.51 9.44
CA ASP A 75 10.58 16.83 9.99
C ASP A 75 10.65 17.87 8.84
N PRO A 76 9.72 18.84 8.78
CA PRO A 76 9.70 19.85 7.72
C PRO A 76 10.90 20.81 7.76
N ARG A 77 11.68 20.79 8.83
CA ARG A 77 12.92 21.59 8.96
C ARG A 77 14.08 20.98 8.16
N LYS A 78 13.97 19.71 7.75
CA LYS A 78 14.99 19.04 6.95
C LYS A 78 14.85 19.36 5.48
N LYS A 79 15.99 19.58 4.80
CA LYS A 79 16.04 19.84 3.36
C LYS A 79 15.45 18.69 2.57
N GLY A 80 14.57 18.99 1.63
CA GLY A 80 13.95 17.99 0.73
C GLY A 80 12.49 17.65 1.04
N THR A 81 11.88 18.28 2.06
CA THR A 81 10.43 18.25 2.22
C THR A 81 9.81 19.22 1.22
N ASP A 82 9.68 18.76 -0.02
CA ASP A 82 9.12 19.53 -1.12
C ASP A 82 7.59 19.69 -1.00
N ALA A 83 7.02 20.55 -1.85
CA ALA A 83 5.58 20.87 -1.84
C ALA A 83 4.66 19.63 -1.96
N TRP A 84 5.12 18.52 -2.57
CA TRP A 84 4.36 17.28 -2.67
C TRP A 84 4.11 16.62 -1.31
N TYR A 85 5.04 16.77 -0.36
CA TYR A 85 4.90 16.24 0.99
C TYR A 85 3.70 16.83 1.73
N CYS A 86 3.41 18.11 1.51
CA CYS A 86 2.26 18.78 2.12
C CYS A 86 0.89 18.20 1.67
N GLN A 87 0.89 17.28 0.71
CA GLN A 87 -0.32 16.65 0.17
C GLN A 87 -0.47 15.18 0.61
N LEU A 88 0.39 14.71 1.54
CA LEU A 88 0.34 13.36 2.08
C LEU A 88 -0.65 13.22 3.26
N ASP A 89 -1.22 14.31 3.74
CA ASP A 89 -2.11 14.33 4.90
C ASP A 89 -3.29 13.34 4.78
N GLY A 90 -3.85 13.19 3.59
CA GLY A 90 -4.89 12.18 3.32
C GLY A 90 -4.40 10.74 3.52
N LEU A 91 -3.18 10.43 3.11
CA LEU A 91 -2.57 9.11 3.28
C LEU A 91 -2.30 8.82 4.76
N PHE A 92 -1.82 9.80 5.50
CA PHE A 92 -1.51 9.66 6.94
C PHE A 92 -2.78 9.41 7.76
N ALA A 93 -3.83 10.21 7.51
CA ALA A 93 -5.13 10.03 8.15
C ALA A 93 -5.72 8.65 7.82
N ASN A 94 -5.60 8.22 6.56
CA ASN A 94 -6.11 6.94 6.09
C ASN A 94 -5.42 5.77 6.79
N GLU A 95 -4.09 5.77 6.88
CA GLU A 95 -3.33 4.72 7.54
C GLU A 95 -3.62 4.62 9.04
N VAL A 96 -3.69 5.75 9.75
CA VAL A 96 -4.08 5.79 11.16
C VAL A 96 -5.48 5.20 11.35
N ASN A 97 -6.44 5.58 10.51
CA ASN A 97 -7.79 5.03 10.58
C ASN A 97 -7.83 3.53 10.30
N PHE A 98 -7.05 3.02 9.33
CA PHE A 98 -6.94 1.59 9.08
C PHE A 98 -6.46 0.84 10.32
N TYR A 99 -5.34 1.26 10.91
CA TYR A 99 -4.75 0.56 12.06
C TYR A 99 -5.59 0.68 13.32
N ASN A 100 -6.30 1.78 13.54
CA ASN A 100 -7.14 1.95 14.71
C ASN A 100 -8.52 1.26 14.57
N ARG A 101 -9.09 1.16 13.36
CA ARG A 101 -10.51 0.78 13.17
C ARG A 101 -10.72 -0.51 12.39
N ILE A 102 -9.79 -0.88 11.50
CA ILE A 102 -9.91 -2.06 10.64
C ILE A 102 -8.99 -3.17 11.11
N ARG A 103 -7.71 -2.86 11.32
CA ARG A 103 -6.68 -3.85 11.68
C ARG A 103 -7.05 -4.76 12.86
N PRO A 104 -7.66 -4.26 13.97
CA PRO A 104 -8.01 -5.13 15.10
C PRO A 104 -9.01 -6.24 14.76
N GLY A 105 -9.84 -6.06 13.74
CA GLY A 105 -10.82 -7.05 13.27
C GLY A 105 -10.34 -7.97 12.16
N LEU A 106 -9.09 -7.84 11.69
CA LEU A 106 -8.56 -8.66 10.58
C LEU A 106 -7.85 -9.91 11.08
N ALA A 107 -8.30 -11.07 10.64
CA ALA A 107 -7.67 -12.37 10.90
C ALA A 107 -6.57 -12.69 9.86
N ILE A 108 -5.67 -11.74 9.61
CA ILE A 108 -4.50 -11.90 8.75
C ILE A 108 -3.22 -11.56 9.52
N GLU A 109 -2.08 -12.02 9.01
CA GLU A 109 -0.78 -11.54 9.49
C GLU A 109 -0.55 -10.12 8.98
N ALA A 110 -0.42 -9.21 9.90
CA ALA A 110 -0.09 -7.79 9.68
C ALA A 110 0.42 -7.21 10.99
N PRO A 111 1.24 -6.15 11.00
CA PRO A 111 1.72 -5.57 12.24
C PRO A 111 0.57 -5.22 13.19
N GLY A 112 0.72 -5.55 14.47
CA GLY A 112 -0.20 -5.12 15.51
C GLY A 112 -0.07 -3.60 15.72
N SER A 113 -1.19 -2.91 15.95
CA SER A 113 -1.20 -1.49 16.29
C SER A 113 -1.34 -1.32 17.80
N LEU A 114 -0.47 -0.51 18.39
CA LEU A 114 -0.61 -0.04 19.76
C LEU A 114 -1.40 1.28 19.83
N GLY A 115 -1.67 1.90 18.67
CA GLY A 115 -2.42 3.13 18.55
C GLY A 115 -1.81 4.07 17.51
N GLY A 116 -2.61 5.01 17.04
CA GLY A 116 -2.17 6.04 16.13
C GLY A 116 -3.01 7.30 16.25
N HIS A 117 -2.39 8.43 15.92
CA HIS A 117 -3.06 9.72 15.92
C HIS A 117 -2.67 10.55 14.69
N PHE A 118 -3.64 11.16 14.04
CA PHE A 118 -3.46 12.17 13.00
C PHE A 118 -3.94 13.52 13.54
N ASP A 119 -3.08 14.51 13.49
CA ASP A 119 -3.40 15.89 13.88
C ASP A 119 -3.76 16.72 12.62
N PRO A 120 -5.01 17.10 12.43
CA PRO A 120 -5.46 17.82 11.23
C PRO A 120 -4.94 19.26 11.14
N GLU A 121 -4.53 19.87 12.26
CA GLU A 121 -4.00 21.25 12.25
C GLU A 121 -2.57 21.28 11.71
N SER A 122 -1.70 20.42 12.25
CA SER A 122 -0.30 20.31 11.81
C SER A 122 -0.11 19.41 10.60
N LYS A 123 -1.15 18.62 10.20
CA LYS A 123 -1.13 17.57 9.17
C LYS A 123 -0.07 16.50 9.44
N ARG A 124 0.19 16.24 10.71
CA ARG A 124 1.15 15.25 11.18
C ARG A 124 0.46 14.05 11.74
N TYR A 125 1.14 12.93 11.72
CA TYR A 125 0.67 11.71 12.34
C TYR A 125 1.79 10.99 13.07
N LEU A 126 1.37 10.13 13.97
CA LEU A 126 2.17 9.11 14.60
C LEU A 126 1.36 7.81 14.62
N LEU A 127 1.98 6.73 14.17
CA LEU A 127 1.46 5.37 14.28
C LEU A 127 2.47 4.53 15.04
N ILE A 128 2.02 3.82 16.08
CA ILE A 128 2.83 2.99 16.97
C ILE A 128 2.47 1.54 16.67
N MET A 129 3.44 0.77 16.20
CA MET A 129 3.23 -0.62 15.78
C MET A 129 4.23 -1.55 16.46
N GLU A 130 3.89 -2.83 16.58
CA GLU A 130 4.86 -3.84 16.96
C GLU A 130 6.02 -3.92 15.96
N ASP A 131 7.21 -4.24 16.45
CA ASP A 131 8.33 -4.63 15.60
C ASP A 131 8.21 -6.12 15.24
N VAL A 132 7.62 -6.43 14.11
CA VAL A 132 7.42 -7.81 13.64
C VAL A 132 8.72 -8.59 13.46
N THR A 133 9.89 -7.91 13.32
CA THR A 133 11.19 -8.58 13.27
C THR A 133 11.50 -9.33 14.56
N ARG A 134 10.91 -8.92 15.69
CA ARG A 134 11.02 -9.62 16.98
C ARG A 134 10.32 -10.97 16.98
N ARG A 135 9.38 -11.18 16.07
CA ARG A 135 8.74 -12.48 15.82
C ARG A 135 9.43 -13.26 14.68
N GLY A 136 10.58 -12.79 14.19
CA GLY A 136 11.35 -13.43 13.11
C GLY A 136 10.87 -13.10 11.70
N ALA A 137 10.09 -12.03 11.52
CA ALA A 137 9.69 -11.56 10.20
C ALA A 137 10.90 -11.18 9.34
N THR A 138 10.85 -11.52 8.05
CA THR A 138 11.84 -11.15 7.04
C THR A 138 11.16 -10.41 5.90
N PHE A 139 11.75 -9.29 5.47
CA PHE A 139 11.23 -8.45 4.40
C PHE A 139 11.93 -8.81 3.09
N PRO A 140 11.21 -9.24 2.04
CA PRO A 140 11.81 -9.57 0.76
C PRO A 140 12.30 -8.30 0.05
N SER A 141 13.41 -8.43 -0.65
CA SER A 141 13.85 -7.41 -1.61
C SER A 141 12.94 -7.42 -2.85
N ASN A 142 12.72 -6.26 -3.47
CA ASN A 142 12.04 -6.17 -4.77
C ASN A 142 12.78 -6.91 -5.90
N LEU A 143 14.06 -7.24 -5.70
CA LEU A 143 14.90 -8.00 -6.64
C LEU A 143 14.90 -9.50 -6.37
N GLU A 144 14.29 -9.96 -5.27
CA GLU A 144 14.21 -11.38 -4.93
C GLU A 144 13.26 -12.14 -5.88
N GLU A 145 13.60 -13.39 -6.18
CA GLU A 145 12.65 -14.28 -6.84
C GLU A 145 11.60 -14.73 -5.84
N VAL A 146 10.36 -14.31 -6.09
CA VAL A 146 9.24 -14.57 -5.16
C VAL A 146 8.67 -15.97 -5.36
N GLY A 147 8.48 -16.38 -6.60
CA GLY A 147 7.89 -17.66 -6.99
C GLY A 147 6.37 -17.72 -6.78
N VAL A 148 5.73 -18.63 -7.53
CA VAL A 148 4.27 -18.78 -7.59
C VAL A 148 3.66 -19.13 -6.25
N GLU A 149 4.29 -19.98 -5.44
CA GLU A 149 3.76 -20.41 -4.15
C GLU A 149 3.74 -19.26 -3.10
N ASN A 150 4.70 -18.35 -3.15
CA ASN A 150 4.65 -17.17 -2.29
C ASN A 150 3.56 -16.18 -2.74
N VAL A 151 3.36 -16.02 -4.07
CA VAL A 151 2.24 -15.22 -4.59
C VAL A 151 0.89 -15.83 -4.14
N LYS A 152 0.72 -17.15 -4.15
CA LYS A 152 -0.49 -17.79 -3.60
C LYS A 152 -0.74 -17.45 -2.14
N ARG A 153 0.32 -17.45 -1.29
CA ARG A 153 0.19 -17.07 0.12
C ARG A 153 -0.22 -15.59 0.28
N ILE A 154 0.30 -14.71 -0.56
CA ILE A 154 -0.12 -13.31 -0.59
C ILE A 154 -1.59 -13.20 -1.02
N LEU A 155 -2.00 -13.96 -2.05
CA LEU A 155 -3.38 -14.02 -2.51
C LEU A 155 -4.33 -14.58 -1.43
N ASP A 156 -3.91 -15.56 -0.64
CA ASP A 156 -4.67 -16.05 0.52
C ASP A 156 -4.90 -14.94 1.56
N ALA A 157 -3.85 -14.21 1.90
CA ALA A 157 -3.94 -13.13 2.88
C ALA A 157 -4.88 -12.02 2.41
N ILE A 158 -4.74 -11.55 1.16
CA ILE A 158 -5.59 -10.47 0.66
C ILE A 158 -7.01 -10.94 0.33
N ALA A 159 -7.20 -12.20 -0.09
CA ALA A 159 -8.54 -12.77 -0.34
C ALA A 159 -9.38 -12.83 0.93
N LYS A 160 -8.79 -13.06 2.11
CA LYS A 160 -9.48 -12.98 3.41
C LYS A 160 -10.00 -11.56 3.68
N VAL A 161 -9.20 -10.55 3.39
CA VAL A 161 -9.62 -9.15 3.52
C VAL A 161 -10.72 -8.84 2.52
N HIS A 162 -10.52 -9.19 1.26
CA HIS A 162 -11.50 -8.94 0.22
C HIS A 162 -12.84 -9.62 0.51
N ALA A 163 -12.84 -10.88 0.96
CA ALA A 163 -14.06 -11.61 1.27
C ALA A 163 -14.80 -11.00 2.47
N LEU A 164 -14.08 -10.60 3.53
CA LEU A 164 -14.67 -10.00 4.74
C LEU A 164 -15.42 -8.70 4.43
N TYR A 165 -14.94 -7.93 3.45
CA TYR A 165 -15.54 -6.63 3.09
C TYR A 165 -16.24 -6.64 1.73
N TRP A 166 -16.48 -7.82 1.12
CA TRP A 166 -17.12 -7.94 -0.18
C TRP A 166 -18.53 -7.38 -0.17
N GLU A 167 -18.78 -6.32 -0.96
CA GLU A 167 -20.06 -5.61 -1.04
C GLU A 167 -20.67 -5.27 0.34
N SER A 168 -19.82 -4.94 1.31
CA SER A 168 -20.20 -4.78 2.71
C SER A 168 -21.01 -3.52 2.94
N ASP A 169 -22.15 -3.63 3.64
CA ASP A 169 -22.97 -2.51 4.11
C ASP A 169 -22.22 -1.59 5.09
N ARG A 170 -21.12 -2.06 5.69
CA ARG A 170 -20.27 -1.25 6.57
C ARG A 170 -19.70 -0.02 5.88
N PHE A 171 -19.53 -0.04 4.56
CA PHE A 171 -19.10 1.14 3.78
C PHE A 171 -20.13 2.28 3.76
N THR A 172 -21.37 2.03 4.15
CA THR A 172 -22.40 3.06 4.36
C THR A 172 -22.63 3.33 5.84
N GLY A 173 -21.96 2.60 6.74
CA GLY A 173 -22.05 2.69 8.20
C GLY A 173 -20.74 3.15 8.84
N ASP A 174 -20.16 2.31 9.69
CA ASP A 174 -18.95 2.60 10.48
C ASP A 174 -17.66 2.75 9.64
N LEU A 175 -17.65 2.22 8.42
CA LEU A 175 -16.57 2.37 7.44
C LEU A 175 -16.88 3.40 6.34
N ALA A 176 -17.86 4.28 6.51
CA ALA A 176 -18.17 5.33 5.53
C ALA A 176 -17.00 6.32 5.30
N TRP A 177 -16.01 6.33 6.18
CA TRP A 177 -14.79 7.10 6.03
C TRP A 177 -13.81 6.48 5.02
N VAL A 178 -13.94 5.19 4.68
CA VAL A 178 -13.09 4.52 3.67
C VAL A 178 -13.39 5.12 2.30
N GLU A 179 -12.39 5.75 1.73
CA GLU A 179 -12.49 6.47 0.47
C GLU A 179 -12.55 5.52 -0.74
N THR A 180 -12.67 6.10 -1.92
CA THR A 180 -12.68 5.36 -3.19
C THR A 180 -11.58 5.89 -4.12
N HIS A 181 -11.33 5.20 -5.23
CA HIS A 181 -10.45 5.71 -6.28
C HIS A 181 -11.03 6.91 -7.06
N LEU A 182 -12.22 7.40 -6.72
CA LEU A 182 -12.86 8.53 -7.41
C LEU A 182 -12.83 9.82 -6.59
N SER A 183 -12.70 9.73 -5.27
CA SER A 183 -12.77 10.89 -4.37
C SER A 183 -12.13 10.60 -3.03
N GLY A 184 -11.70 11.66 -2.33
CA GLY A 184 -11.13 11.62 -1.00
C GLY A 184 -9.65 12.05 -0.98
N GLY A 185 -9.01 11.97 0.18
CA GLY A 185 -7.63 12.40 0.39
C GLY A 185 -6.62 11.59 -0.40
N VAL A 186 -6.84 10.27 -0.51
CA VAL A 186 -6.00 9.37 -1.34
C VAL A 186 -6.07 9.76 -2.82
N GLU A 187 -7.30 9.94 -3.36
CA GLU A 187 -7.45 10.35 -4.76
C GLU A 187 -6.92 11.77 -5.01
N ASN A 188 -7.12 12.69 -4.08
CA ASN A 188 -6.58 14.04 -4.18
C ASN A 188 -5.05 14.02 -4.23
N HIS A 189 -4.40 13.19 -3.39
CA HIS A 189 -2.97 12.97 -3.45
C HIS A 189 -2.55 12.42 -4.82
N MET A 190 -3.21 11.36 -5.30
CA MET A 190 -2.89 10.76 -6.60
C MET A 190 -3.02 11.75 -7.75
N ARG A 191 -4.03 12.62 -7.74
CA ARG A 191 -4.22 13.65 -8.78
C ARG A 191 -3.22 14.78 -8.68
N SER A 192 -2.73 15.12 -7.50
CA SER A 192 -1.82 16.24 -7.29
C SER A 192 -0.36 15.85 -7.44
N VAL A 193 -0.01 14.63 -7.03
CA VAL A 193 1.38 14.12 -7.01
C VAL A 193 1.71 13.32 -8.26
N ILE A 194 0.70 12.67 -8.84
CA ILE A 194 0.85 11.86 -10.07
C ILE A 194 -0.03 12.45 -11.21
N PRO A 195 0.03 13.76 -11.46
CA PRO A 195 -0.68 14.33 -12.59
C PRO A 195 0.02 13.97 -13.91
N GLN A 196 -0.64 14.26 -15.00
CA GLN A 196 -0.06 14.10 -16.34
C GLN A 196 1.30 14.79 -16.47
N GLU A 197 1.47 15.95 -15.83
CA GLU A 197 2.73 16.70 -15.76
C GLU A 197 3.85 15.93 -15.05
N GLY A 198 3.53 15.15 -14.03
CA GLY A 198 4.50 14.30 -13.31
C GLY A 198 5.08 13.23 -14.24
N ILE A 199 4.23 12.54 -15.01
CA ILE A 199 4.70 11.60 -16.04
C ILE A 199 5.56 12.32 -17.06
N ARG A 200 5.10 13.47 -17.58
CA ARG A 200 5.85 14.26 -18.59
C ARG A 200 7.24 14.60 -18.09
N SER A 201 7.37 15.09 -16.85
CA SER A 201 8.66 15.38 -16.24
C SER A 201 9.57 14.14 -16.21
N GLN A 202 9.04 12.96 -15.85
CA GLN A 202 9.80 11.71 -15.85
C GLN A 202 10.23 11.28 -17.27
N LEU A 203 9.42 11.55 -18.30
CA LEU A 203 9.75 11.28 -19.69
C LEU A 203 10.81 12.24 -20.23
N GLU A 204 10.81 13.49 -19.78
CA GLU A 204 11.83 14.48 -20.14
C GLU A 204 13.19 14.13 -19.54
N LEU A 205 13.22 13.67 -18.29
CA LEU A 205 14.44 13.32 -17.57
C LEU A 205 15.02 11.96 -17.99
N HIS A 206 14.18 10.98 -18.32
CA HIS A 206 14.60 9.60 -18.50
C HIS A 206 14.24 9.03 -19.88
N LYS A 207 15.27 8.94 -20.74
CA LYS A 207 15.14 8.44 -22.12
C LYS A 207 14.49 7.05 -22.19
N PHE A 208 14.85 6.13 -21.31
CA PHE A 208 14.30 4.78 -21.30
C PHE A 208 12.78 4.74 -21.06
N LYS A 209 12.24 5.67 -20.27
CA LYS A 209 10.79 5.79 -20.06
C LYS A 209 10.08 6.31 -21.32
N ARG A 210 10.70 7.23 -22.08
CA ARG A 210 10.16 7.66 -23.37
C ARG A 210 10.10 6.51 -24.37
N GLU A 211 11.23 5.80 -24.56
CA GLU A 211 11.30 4.66 -25.46
C GLU A 211 10.32 3.55 -25.05
N LEU A 212 10.05 3.40 -23.76
CA LEU A 212 9.02 2.49 -23.26
C LEU A 212 7.61 2.90 -23.73
N LEU A 213 7.24 4.17 -23.62
CA LEU A 213 5.95 4.64 -24.09
C LEU A 213 5.83 4.56 -25.62
N GLU A 214 6.90 4.89 -26.35
CA GLU A 214 6.97 4.72 -27.80
C GLU A 214 6.75 3.26 -28.22
N ARG A 215 7.40 2.31 -27.50
CA ARG A 215 7.20 0.87 -27.72
C ARG A 215 5.75 0.43 -27.46
N LEU A 216 5.13 0.95 -26.40
CA LEU A 216 3.74 0.67 -26.05
C LEU A 216 2.74 1.34 -27.02
N GLY A 217 3.17 2.26 -27.86
CA GLY A 217 2.31 3.02 -28.79
C GLY A 217 1.30 3.89 -28.07
N THR A 218 1.74 4.61 -27.02
CA THR A 218 0.90 5.46 -26.17
C THR A 218 1.60 6.75 -25.78
N THR A 219 0.84 7.67 -25.18
CA THR A 219 1.32 8.93 -24.66
C THR A 219 0.94 9.10 -23.19
N GLU A 220 1.60 10.02 -22.47
CA GLU A 220 1.26 10.36 -21.10
C GLU A 220 -0.19 10.81 -20.96
N ARG A 221 -0.71 11.49 -21.98
CA ARG A 221 -2.10 11.97 -22.02
C ARG A 221 -3.09 10.82 -22.13
N GLU A 222 -2.82 9.84 -23.00
CA GLU A 222 -3.66 8.65 -23.15
C GLU A 222 -3.63 7.78 -21.89
N LEU A 223 -2.45 7.61 -21.28
CA LEU A 223 -2.32 6.86 -20.04
C LEU A 223 -3.14 7.49 -18.90
N PHE A 224 -3.03 8.81 -18.73
CA PHE A 224 -3.80 9.52 -17.71
C PHE A 224 -5.31 9.43 -17.97
N ALA A 225 -5.76 9.65 -19.19
CA ALA A 225 -7.18 9.51 -19.55
C ALA A 225 -7.66 8.07 -19.34
N GLY A 226 -6.85 7.08 -19.71
CA GLY A 226 -7.12 5.66 -19.50
C GLY A 226 -7.23 5.30 -18.02
N MET A 227 -6.36 5.84 -17.17
CA MET A 227 -6.45 5.66 -15.72
C MET A 227 -7.76 6.20 -15.16
N CYS A 228 -8.14 7.43 -15.55
CA CYS A 228 -9.40 8.02 -15.12
C CYS A 228 -10.62 7.20 -15.59
N ALA A 229 -10.60 6.69 -16.82
CA ALA A 229 -11.67 5.83 -17.33
C ALA A 229 -11.73 4.48 -16.59
N ASN A 230 -10.56 3.87 -16.36
CA ASN A 230 -10.47 2.59 -15.65
C ASN A 230 -10.98 2.68 -14.21
N LYS A 231 -10.65 3.75 -13.47
CA LYS A 231 -11.19 4.00 -12.13
C LYS A 231 -12.72 4.10 -12.13
N ARG A 232 -13.30 4.82 -13.10
CA ARG A 232 -14.78 4.90 -13.23
C ARG A 232 -15.41 3.55 -13.56
N HIS A 233 -14.79 2.77 -14.46
CA HIS A 233 -15.23 1.43 -14.79
C HIS A 233 -15.19 0.50 -13.56
N GLN A 234 -14.06 0.46 -12.85
CA GLN A 234 -13.90 -0.36 -11.65
C GLN A 234 -14.85 0.02 -10.51
N ALA A 235 -15.25 1.30 -10.42
CA ALA A 235 -16.25 1.73 -9.44
C ALA A 235 -17.66 1.17 -9.69
N SER A 236 -17.95 0.64 -10.88
CA SER A 236 -19.22 -0.03 -11.22
C SER A 236 -19.21 -1.55 -10.97
N LEU A 237 -18.06 -2.11 -10.59
CA LEU A 237 -17.87 -3.53 -10.30
C LEU A 237 -18.07 -3.79 -8.78
N PRO A 238 -18.19 -5.06 -8.35
CA PRO A 238 -18.27 -5.39 -6.92
C PRO A 238 -17.12 -4.78 -6.13
N GLN A 239 -17.46 -4.17 -4.99
CA GLN A 239 -16.53 -3.40 -4.18
C GLN A 239 -16.10 -4.15 -2.93
N THR A 240 -14.84 -3.97 -2.55
CA THR A 240 -14.29 -4.49 -1.28
C THR A 240 -13.27 -3.52 -0.70
N LEU A 241 -12.69 -3.85 0.45
CA LEU A 241 -11.56 -3.12 1.01
C LEU A 241 -10.28 -3.56 0.29
N LEU A 242 -9.57 -2.62 -0.31
CA LEU A 242 -8.28 -2.84 -0.95
C LEU A 242 -7.13 -2.47 -0.03
N HIS A 243 -5.99 -3.13 -0.22
CA HIS A 243 -4.71 -2.64 0.27
C HIS A 243 -4.31 -1.35 -0.47
N GLY A 244 -4.57 -1.30 -1.77
CA GLY A 244 -4.34 -0.17 -2.65
C GLY A 244 -2.91 -0.06 -3.20
N ASP A 245 -1.93 -0.68 -2.54
CA ASP A 245 -0.52 -0.68 -2.94
C ASP A 245 0.15 -2.05 -2.72
N LEU A 246 -0.53 -3.12 -3.14
CA LEU A 246 -0.10 -4.49 -2.90
C LEU A 246 1.02 -4.93 -3.86
N HIS A 247 2.25 -4.57 -3.56
CA HIS A 247 3.45 -5.10 -4.20
C HIS A 247 4.34 -5.84 -3.19
N ILE A 248 5.38 -6.54 -3.67
CA ILE A 248 6.21 -7.40 -2.81
C ILE A 248 6.89 -6.63 -1.67
N GLY A 249 7.25 -5.36 -1.89
CA GLY A 249 7.86 -4.50 -0.88
C GLY A 249 6.92 -4.16 0.29
N ASN A 250 5.60 -4.35 0.15
CA ASN A 250 4.61 -4.15 1.19
C ASN A 250 4.17 -5.47 1.84
N THR A 251 5.01 -6.51 1.73
CA THR A 251 4.81 -7.81 2.36
C THR A 251 6.01 -8.21 3.22
N TYR A 252 5.81 -9.16 4.13
CA TYR A 252 6.89 -9.84 4.86
C TYR A 252 6.55 -11.31 5.09
N ARG A 253 7.57 -12.12 5.37
CA ARG A 253 7.45 -13.55 5.62
C ARG A 253 7.73 -13.86 7.08
N MET A 254 6.88 -14.66 7.69
CA MET A 254 7.07 -15.22 9.03
C MET A 254 7.82 -16.55 8.96
N PRO A 255 8.41 -17.04 10.08
CA PRO A 255 9.10 -18.32 10.13
C PRO A 255 8.23 -19.54 9.76
N ASP A 256 6.92 -19.47 9.98
CA ASP A 256 5.92 -20.48 9.61
C ASP A 256 5.48 -20.37 8.14
N LEU A 257 6.12 -19.51 7.36
CA LEU A 257 5.82 -19.20 5.96
C LEU A 257 4.50 -18.44 5.73
N SER A 258 3.81 -18.01 6.77
CA SER A 258 2.70 -17.06 6.61
C SER A 258 3.22 -15.72 6.08
N VAL A 259 2.38 -15.02 5.32
CA VAL A 259 2.72 -13.72 4.74
C VAL A 259 1.97 -12.63 5.45
N GLY A 260 2.72 -11.63 5.90
CA GLY A 260 2.17 -10.41 6.46
C GLY A 260 2.07 -9.28 5.42
N LEU A 261 1.05 -8.43 5.60
CA LEU A 261 0.80 -7.25 4.79
C LEU A 261 0.98 -5.99 5.63
N HIS A 262 1.70 -4.99 5.10
CA HIS A 262 1.95 -3.73 5.80
C HIS A 262 1.86 -2.54 4.84
N ASP A 263 1.91 -1.31 5.38
CA ASP A 263 1.81 -0.06 4.61
C ASP A 263 0.43 0.14 3.94
N TRP A 264 -0.61 0.26 4.79
CA TRP A 264 -2.01 0.41 4.37
C TRP A 264 -2.43 1.86 4.08
N GLN A 265 -1.49 2.74 3.81
CA GLN A 265 -1.77 4.17 3.57
C GLN A 265 -2.65 4.43 2.35
N LEU A 266 -2.65 3.53 1.35
CA LEU A 266 -3.48 3.62 0.15
C LEU A 266 -4.76 2.78 0.22
N CYS A 267 -5.10 2.28 1.42
CA CYS A 267 -6.32 1.50 1.64
C CYS A 267 -7.56 2.30 1.22
N VAL A 268 -8.35 1.72 0.33
CA VAL A 268 -9.58 2.31 -0.23
C VAL A 268 -10.62 1.24 -0.51
N ARG A 269 -11.86 1.65 -0.76
CA ARG A 269 -12.90 0.79 -1.32
C ARG A 269 -12.76 0.74 -2.85
N GLY A 270 -12.70 -0.45 -3.41
CA GLY A 270 -12.58 -0.62 -4.85
C GLY A 270 -12.76 -2.06 -5.32
N PHE A 271 -12.47 -2.33 -6.58
CA PHE A 271 -12.56 -3.65 -7.17
C PHE A 271 -11.29 -4.47 -6.92
N ALA A 272 -11.46 -5.66 -6.40
CA ALA A 272 -10.40 -6.54 -5.88
C ALA A 272 -9.20 -6.78 -6.82
N LEU A 273 -9.41 -6.78 -8.15
CA LEU A 273 -8.32 -7.00 -9.09
C LEU A 273 -7.32 -5.85 -9.18
N HIS A 274 -7.60 -4.72 -8.53
CA HIS A 274 -6.59 -3.70 -8.32
C HIS A 274 -5.37 -4.29 -7.57
N ASP A 275 -5.58 -4.93 -6.44
CA ASP A 275 -4.52 -5.55 -5.64
C ASP A 275 -3.97 -6.83 -6.26
N VAL A 276 -4.87 -7.73 -6.70
CA VAL A 276 -4.50 -9.04 -7.26
C VAL A 276 -3.64 -8.90 -8.50
N THR A 277 -4.00 -8.00 -9.41
CA THR A 277 -3.21 -7.74 -10.63
C THR A 277 -1.87 -7.11 -10.30
N TYR A 278 -1.83 -6.22 -9.32
CA TYR A 278 -0.60 -5.53 -8.95
C TYR A 278 0.44 -6.52 -8.43
N ILE A 279 0.09 -7.39 -7.49
CA ILE A 279 1.03 -8.38 -6.98
C ILE A 279 1.47 -9.39 -8.04
N ILE A 280 0.57 -9.90 -8.88
CA ILE A 280 0.90 -10.87 -9.94
C ILE A 280 1.90 -10.26 -10.93
N ASN A 281 1.66 -9.01 -11.38
CA ASN A 281 2.47 -8.38 -12.39
C ASN A 281 3.83 -7.88 -11.88
N THR A 282 3.96 -7.60 -10.58
CA THR A 282 5.22 -7.06 -10.02
C THR A 282 6.09 -8.13 -9.36
N ALA A 283 5.50 -9.16 -8.76
CA ALA A 283 6.23 -10.17 -8.01
C ALA A 283 6.84 -11.28 -8.88
N LEU A 284 6.14 -11.70 -9.93
CA LEU A 284 6.56 -12.81 -10.77
C LEU A 284 7.51 -12.37 -11.90
N SER A 285 8.40 -13.27 -12.30
CA SER A 285 9.10 -13.13 -13.57
C SER A 285 8.09 -13.14 -14.74
N ILE A 286 8.47 -12.58 -15.88
CA ILE A 286 7.60 -12.55 -17.08
C ILE A 286 7.19 -13.96 -17.50
N ALA A 287 8.12 -14.94 -17.41
CA ALA A 287 7.84 -16.33 -17.77
C ALA A 287 6.82 -16.96 -16.82
N GLU A 288 7.03 -16.86 -15.50
CA GLU A 288 6.13 -17.39 -14.49
C GLU A 288 4.75 -16.73 -14.56
N ARG A 289 4.69 -15.39 -14.75
CA ARG A 289 3.43 -14.69 -14.92
C ARG A 289 2.65 -15.24 -16.10
N ARG A 290 3.28 -15.35 -17.29
CA ARG A 290 2.62 -15.88 -18.50
C ARG A 290 2.11 -17.30 -18.33
N GLU A 291 2.85 -18.13 -17.61
CA GLU A 291 2.47 -19.52 -17.37
C GLU A 291 1.35 -19.67 -16.34
N HIS A 292 1.37 -18.84 -15.28
CA HIS A 292 0.56 -19.10 -14.09
C HIS A 292 -0.56 -18.08 -13.82
N GLU A 293 -0.58 -16.92 -14.47
CA GLU A 293 -1.51 -15.82 -14.11
C GLU A 293 -3.00 -16.23 -14.14
N ARG A 294 -3.42 -17.03 -15.14
CA ARG A 294 -4.81 -17.52 -15.19
C ARG A 294 -5.12 -18.49 -14.04
N ALA A 295 -4.19 -19.37 -13.73
CA ALA A 295 -4.34 -20.31 -12.61
C ALA A 295 -4.37 -19.56 -11.27
N LEU A 296 -3.57 -18.52 -11.10
CA LEU A 296 -3.57 -17.66 -9.91
C LEU A 296 -4.87 -16.87 -9.76
N LEU A 297 -5.48 -16.39 -10.85
CA LEU A 297 -6.79 -15.73 -10.81
C LEU A 297 -7.90 -16.71 -10.40
N ASN A 298 -7.89 -17.94 -10.93
CA ASN A 298 -8.83 -18.97 -10.53
C ASN A 298 -8.62 -19.37 -9.06
N TYR A 299 -7.36 -19.55 -8.63
CA TYR A 299 -7.02 -19.79 -7.24
C TYR A 299 -7.57 -18.70 -6.31
N TYR A 300 -7.35 -17.44 -6.66
CA TYR A 300 -7.90 -16.31 -5.90
C TYR A 300 -9.43 -16.36 -5.85
N ARG A 301 -10.10 -16.65 -6.97
CA ARG A 301 -11.56 -16.82 -7.01
C ARG A 301 -12.04 -17.92 -6.08
N ASP A 302 -11.37 -19.08 -6.09
CA ASP A 302 -11.71 -20.19 -5.22
C ASP A 302 -11.53 -19.83 -3.74
N LYS A 303 -10.51 -19.01 -3.41
CA LYS A 303 -10.33 -18.47 -2.06
C LYS A 303 -11.43 -17.49 -1.65
N LEU A 304 -11.94 -16.67 -2.55
CA LEU A 304 -13.10 -15.85 -2.24
C LEU A 304 -14.32 -16.70 -1.86
N ILE A 305 -14.57 -17.80 -2.59
CA ILE A 305 -15.66 -18.75 -2.29
C ILE A 305 -15.40 -19.41 -0.92
N GLU A 306 -14.20 -19.92 -0.69
CA GLU A 306 -13.79 -20.55 0.57
C GLU A 306 -14.02 -19.61 1.78
N PHE A 307 -13.76 -18.29 1.60
CA PHE A 307 -13.94 -17.29 2.64
C PHE A 307 -15.33 -16.64 2.67
N GLY A 308 -16.31 -17.21 1.94
CA GLY A 308 -17.72 -16.89 2.09
C GLY A 308 -18.31 -15.91 1.08
N VAL A 309 -17.65 -15.63 -0.03
CA VAL A 309 -18.25 -14.86 -1.13
C VAL A 309 -19.11 -15.80 -1.99
N ASP A 310 -20.44 -15.68 -1.91
CA ASP A 310 -21.37 -16.60 -2.60
C ASP A 310 -21.26 -16.55 -4.12
N SER A 311 -21.05 -15.38 -4.69
CA SER A 311 -21.07 -15.16 -6.15
C SER A 311 -19.92 -14.24 -6.60
N PRO A 312 -18.65 -14.70 -6.48
CA PRO A 312 -17.53 -13.93 -7.01
C PRO A 312 -17.59 -13.88 -8.55
N PRO A 313 -16.95 -12.88 -9.19
CA PRO A 313 -16.89 -12.80 -10.64
C PRO A 313 -16.42 -14.10 -11.29
N THR A 314 -16.93 -14.40 -12.47
CA THR A 314 -16.51 -15.60 -13.23
C THR A 314 -15.03 -15.47 -13.66
N SER A 315 -14.40 -16.60 -14.00
CA SER A 315 -13.02 -16.63 -14.48
C SER A 315 -12.80 -15.72 -15.72
N ASP A 316 -13.79 -15.63 -16.62
CA ASP A 316 -13.71 -14.76 -17.80
C ASP A 316 -13.78 -13.28 -17.44
N VAL A 317 -14.62 -12.92 -16.47
CA VAL A 317 -14.69 -11.55 -15.94
C VAL A 317 -13.38 -11.21 -15.25
N LEU A 318 -12.87 -12.08 -14.36
CA LEU A 318 -11.59 -11.85 -13.69
C LEU A 318 -10.45 -11.71 -14.69
N TRP A 319 -10.41 -12.54 -15.73
CA TRP A 319 -9.40 -12.41 -16.77
C TRP A 319 -9.47 -11.07 -17.53
N THR A 320 -10.67 -10.64 -17.90
CA THR A 320 -10.87 -9.37 -18.60
C THR A 320 -10.45 -8.19 -17.74
N GLU A 321 -10.87 -8.20 -16.47
CA GLU A 321 -10.56 -7.12 -15.54
C GLU A 321 -9.10 -7.13 -15.06
N HIS A 322 -8.45 -8.30 -14.98
CA HIS A 322 -7.01 -8.41 -14.76
C HIS A 322 -6.21 -7.71 -15.87
N ARG A 323 -6.59 -7.97 -17.12
CA ARG A 323 -5.97 -7.32 -18.27
C ARG A 323 -6.15 -5.79 -18.24
N ARG A 324 -7.31 -5.31 -17.79
CA ARG A 324 -7.63 -3.89 -17.65
C ARG A 324 -6.87 -3.25 -16.48
N ALA A 325 -6.81 -3.93 -15.34
CA ALA A 325 -6.14 -3.46 -14.14
C ALA A 325 -4.61 -3.34 -14.30
N ALA A 326 -4.01 -4.02 -15.28
CA ALA A 326 -2.59 -3.91 -15.58
C ALA A 326 -2.13 -2.46 -15.90
N LEU A 327 -3.04 -1.56 -16.31
CA LEU A 327 -2.73 -0.15 -16.49
C LEU A 327 -2.29 0.52 -15.18
N TRP A 328 -2.93 0.21 -14.06
CA TRP A 328 -2.54 0.70 -12.75
C TRP A 328 -1.10 0.30 -12.42
N THR A 329 -0.73 -0.96 -12.65
CA THR A 329 0.60 -1.49 -12.33
C THR A 329 1.73 -0.79 -13.09
N LEU A 330 1.45 -0.31 -14.31
CA LEU A 330 2.40 0.51 -15.08
C LEU A 330 2.47 1.94 -14.56
N TYR A 331 1.32 2.51 -14.21
CA TYR A 331 1.18 3.92 -13.90
C TYR A 331 1.75 4.27 -12.53
N ILE A 332 1.33 3.54 -11.48
CA ILE A 332 1.68 3.88 -10.10
C ILE A 332 3.14 3.55 -9.78
N GLY A 333 3.84 4.50 -9.16
CA GLY A 333 5.18 4.30 -8.63
C GLY A 333 6.28 4.05 -9.68
N TRP A 334 6.02 3.22 -10.68
CA TRP A 334 7.06 2.78 -11.62
C TRP A 334 7.30 3.78 -12.76
N LEU A 335 6.25 4.23 -13.43
CA LEU A 335 6.39 5.23 -14.49
C LEU A 335 6.54 6.65 -13.93
N THR A 336 5.88 6.95 -12.83
CA THR A 336 5.74 8.28 -12.26
C THR A 336 6.85 8.67 -11.28
N CYS A 337 7.52 7.71 -10.63
CA CYS A 337 8.61 7.99 -9.70
C CYS A 337 9.99 8.05 -10.38
N PRO A 338 10.94 8.86 -9.85
CA PRO A 338 12.32 8.83 -10.28
C PRO A 338 12.97 7.46 -10.01
N PRO A 339 13.87 6.96 -10.90
CA PRO A 339 14.60 5.71 -10.67
C PRO A 339 15.42 5.71 -9.37
N GLU A 340 15.92 6.87 -8.98
CA GLU A 340 16.69 7.06 -7.74
C GLU A 340 15.88 6.69 -6.50
N SER A 341 14.55 6.76 -6.61
CA SER A 341 13.61 6.49 -5.53
C SER A 341 13.64 5.03 -5.04
N TYR A 342 13.78 4.08 -5.98
CA TYR A 342 13.75 2.64 -5.69
C TYR A 342 15.07 1.94 -6.05
N GLY A 343 16.03 2.68 -6.59
CA GLY A 343 17.21 2.13 -7.25
C GLY A 343 16.94 1.73 -8.71
N TRP A 344 17.93 1.97 -9.55
CA TRP A 344 17.83 1.78 -11.01
C TRP A 344 17.46 0.35 -11.41
N GLU A 345 18.06 -0.66 -10.76
CA GLU A 345 17.79 -2.06 -11.08
C GLU A 345 16.36 -2.46 -10.74
N THR A 346 15.87 -2.08 -9.55
CA THR A 346 14.47 -2.30 -9.14
C THR A 346 13.49 -1.63 -10.11
N MET A 347 13.74 -0.37 -10.47
CA MET A 347 12.88 0.37 -11.40
C MET A 347 12.87 -0.25 -12.79
N ALA A 348 14.04 -0.63 -13.32
CA ALA A 348 14.15 -1.24 -14.63
C ALA A 348 13.43 -2.59 -14.69
N LEU A 349 13.62 -3.44 -13.67
CA LEU A 349 12.97 -4.74 -13.57
C LEU A 349 11.45 -4.60 -13.44
N ALA A 350 10.98 -3.71 -12.59
CA ALA A 350 9.55 -3.46 -12.42
C ALA A 350 8.91 -2.96 -13.73
N LEU A 351 9.50 -1.94 -14.38
CA LEU A 351 9.00 -1.43 -15.66
C LEU A 351 9.03 -2.48 -16.78
N LEU A 352 10.05 -3.33 -16.81
CA LEU A 352 10.11 -4.45 -17.76
C LEU A 352 8.94 -5.42 -17.55
N ARG A 353 8.69 -5.83 -16.30
CA ARG A 353 7.61 -6.76 -15.95
C ARG A 353 6.23 -6.17 -16.28
N VAL A 354 5.94 -4.98 -15.78
CA VAL A 354 4.61 -4.37 -15.95
C VAL A 354 4.32 -3.93 -17.37
N SER A 355 5.31 -3.42 -18.11
CA SER A 355 5.11 -3.05 -19.51
C SER A 355 4.86 -4.27 -20.40
N THR A 356 5.57 -5.38 -20.14
CA THR A 356 5.34 -6.64 -20.83
C THR A 356 3.95 -7.20 -20.51
N ALA A 357 3.46 -7.06 -19.28
CA ALA A 357 2.09 -7.43 -18.92
C ALA A 357 1.07 -6.57 -19.72
N VAL A 358 1.27 -5.26 -19.81
CA VAL A 358 0.40 -4.36 -20.58
C VAL A 358 0.35 -4.78 -22.07
N GLU A 359 1.48 -5.16 -22.67
CA GLU A 359 1.55 -5.67 -24.05
C GLU A 359 0.82 -7.01 -24.20
N ASP A 360 1.19 -8.00 -23.41
CA ASP A 360 0.61 -9.36 -23.44
C ASP A 360 -0.92 -9.33 -23.29
N HIS A 361 -1.40 -8.49 -22.40
CA HIS A 361 -2.83 -8.34 -22.06
C HIS A 361 -3.58 -7.46 -23.06
N ARG A 362 -2.90 -6.75 -23.96
CA ARG A 362 -3.50 -5.72 -24.82
C ARG A 362 -4.29 -4.68 -24.01
N THR A 363 -3.76 -4.30 -22.87
CA THR A 363 -4.43 -3.42 -21.88
C THR A 363 -4.88 -2.11 -22.50
N LEU A 364 -4.00 -1.46 -23.29
CA LEU A 364 -4.31 -0.18 -23.90
C LEU A 364 -5.49 -0.25 -24.89
N SER A 365 -5.65 -1.36 -25.62
CA SER A 365 -6.81 -1.58 -26.48
C SER A 365 -8.10 -1.65 -25.68
N LEU A 366 -8.12 -2.46 -24.60
CA LEU A 366 -9.29 -2.59 -23.71
C LEU A 366 -9.67 -1.26 -23.05
N VAL A 367 -8.68 -0.48 -22.64
CA VAL A 367 -8.93 0.81 -21.98
C VAL A 367 -9.45 1.85 -22.98
N ARG A 368 -8.95 1.85 -24.22
CA ARG A 368 -9.46 2.73 -25.31
C ARG A 368 -10.93 2.48 -25.63
N GLU A 369 -11.44 1.26 -25.47
CA GLU A 369 -12.87 0.95 -25.65
C GLU A 369 -13.77 1.60 -24.57
N THR A 370 -13.19 2.09 -23.47
CA THR A 370 -13.91 2.75 -22.37
C THR A 370 -13.70 4.26 -22.30
N LEU A 371 -12.86 4.83 -23.18
CA LEU A 371 -12.68 6.27 -23.33
C LEU A 371 -13.80 6.90 -24.12
#